data_0e002c863d0a46d2953d9f196620d2d3
#
_entry.id   0e002c863d0a46d2953d9f196620d2d3
#
_cell.length_a   1.000
_cell.length_b   1.000
_cell.length_c   1.000
_cell.angle_alpha   90.00
_cell.angle_beta   90.00
_cell.angle_gamma   90.00
#
_symmetry.space_group_name_H-M   'P 1'
#
loop_
_entity.id
_entity.type
_entity.pdbx_description
1 polymer ?
#
loop_
_entity_poly.entity_id
_entity_poly.type
_entity_poly.pdbx_seq_one_letter_code
_entity_poly.pdbx_strand_id
1 'polypeptide(L)'
;MNEPENILATVECSEKKIAIDMELPAKLQIEDLKMKILEILRNIYAGLFTDWESCCLIYGNRILNDSETLLSAGIYDGGYIYVARS
;
A
#
# COMPACT_ATOMS: atom_id res chain seq x y z
N MET A 1 3.39 25.69 3.97
CA MET A 1 3.60 24.68 2.96
C MET A 1 2.58 23.58 3.10
N ASN A 2 1.97 23.17 2.01
CA ASN A 2 0.92 22.16 2.07
C ASN A 2 1.50 20.76 2.03
N GLU A 3 0.87 19.87 2.79
CA GLU A 3 1.19 18.46 2.71
C GLU A 3 0.64 17.89 1.40
N PRO A 4 1.28 16.89 0.81
CA PRO A 4 0.78 16.27 -0.41
C PRO A 4 -0.56 15.57 -0.17
N GLU A 5 -1.44 15.62 -1.15
CA GLU A 5 -2.70 14.87 -1.11
C GLU A 5 -2.47 13.40 -1.44
N ASN A 6 -1.55 13.14 -2.37
CA ASN A 6 -1.23 11.79 -2.81
C ASN A 6 0.28 11.59 -2.81
N ILE A 7 0.68 10.35 -2.72
CA ILE A 7 2.08 9.94 -2.74
C ILE A 7 2.23 8.88 -3.83
N LEU A 8 3.24 9.05 -4.68
CA LEU A 8 3.60 8.04 -5.66
C LEU A 8 4.51 7.03 -4.97
N ALA A 9 4.06 5.80 -4.88
CA ALA A 9 4.80 4.74 -4.20
C ALA A 9 4.90 3.50 -5.07
N THR A 10 5.97 2.73 -4.89
CA THR A 10 6.07 1.42 -5.49
C THR A 10 5.51 0.41 -4.52
N VAL A 11 4.54 -0.37 -4.96
CA VAL A 11 3.92 -1.42 -4.16
C VAL A 11 4.40 -2.75 -4.71
N GLU A 12 5.08 -3.52 -3.88
CA GLU A 12 5.59 -4.83 -4.27
C GLU A 12 4.91 -5.94 -3.48
N CYS A 13 4.50 -6.99 -4.18
CA CYS A 13 4.03 -8.22 -3.57
C CYS A 13 4.98 -9.33 -3.96
N SER A 14 5.88 -9.69 -3.06
CA SER A 14 6.92 -10.71 -3.33
C SER A 14 6.31 -12.07 -3.60
N GLU A 15 5.25 -12.42 -2.88
CA GLU A 15 4.57 -13.71 -3.05
C GLU A 15 4.04 -13.89 -4.48
N LYS A 16 3.57 -12.81 -5.08
CA LYS A 16 3.01 -12.84 -6.45
C LYS A 16 4.01 -12.37 -7.49
N LYS A 17 5.21 -11.97 -7.07
CA LYS A 17 6.31 -11.52 -7.96
C LYS A 17 5.90 -10.34 -8.83
N ILE A 18 5.20 -9.38 -8.24
CA ILE A 18 4.80 -8.15 -8.93
C ILE A 18 5.27 -6.93 -8.16
N ALA A 19 5.51 -5.85 -8.90
CA ALA A 19 5.78 -4.55 -8.33
C ALA A 19 5.17 -3.51 -9.27
N ILE A 20 4.45 -2.55 -8.74
CA ILE A 20 3.77 -1.55 -9.55
C ILE A 20 3.80 -0.21 -8.82
N ASP A 21 4.03 0.85 -9.57
CA ASP A 21 3.92 2.20 -9.03
C ASP A 21 2.46 2.62 -9.04
N MET A 22 2.02 3.21 -7.93
CA MET A 22 0.65 3.70 -7.83
C MET A 22 0.62 4.96 -7.00
N GLU A 23 -0.37 5.79 -7.28
CA GLU A 23 -0.61 7.01 -6.54
C GLU A 23 -1.59 6.69 -5.41
N LEU A 24 -1.18 6.97 -4.18
CA LEU A 24 -1.94 6.60 -2.99
C LEU A 24 -2.30 7.83 -2.16
N PRO A 25 -3.50 7.86 -1.56
CA PRO A 25 -3.87 8.95 -0.67
C PRO A 25 -2.93 9.04 0.52
N ALA A 26 -2.34 10.20 0.73
CA ALA A 26 -1.30 10.39 1.74
C ALA A 26 -1.85 10.40 3.17
N LYS A 27 -3.09 10.83 3.33
CA LYS A 27 -3.71 11.04 4.64
C LYS A 27 -4.78 10.02 5.01
N LEU A 28 -4.98 9.03 4.17
CA LEU A 28 -5.92 7.95 4.46
C LEU A 28 -5.30 7.01 5.50
N GLN A 29 -6.09 6.58 6.48
CA GLN A 29 -5.58 5.64 7.46
C GLN A 29 -5.22 4.32 6.80
N ILE A 30 -4.19 3.67 7.31
CA ILE A 30 -3.68 2.42 6.74
C ILE A 30 -4.78 1.35 6.69
N GLU A 31 -5.67 1.32 7.68
CA GLU A 31 -6.81 0.41 7.69
C GLU A 31 -7.59 0.48 6.38
N ASP A 32 -7.90 1.68 5.91
CA ASP A 32 -8.65 1.88 4.67
C ASP A 32 -7.74 1.79 3.45
N LEU A 33 -6.49 2.21 3.58
CA LEU A 33 -5.53 2.17 2.50
C LEU A 33 -5.24 0.73 2.05
N LYS A 34 -5.15 -0.19 3.00
CA LYS A 34 -4.94 -1.61 2.68
C LYS A 34 -6.03 -2.14 1.74
N MET A 35 -7.27 -1.81 2.03
CA MET A 35 -8.40 -2.23 1.22
C MET A 35 -8.33 -1.62 -0.18
N LYS A 36 -7.95 -0.35 -0.24
CA LYS A 36 -7.83 0.35 -1.52
C LYS A 36 -6.72 -0.25 -2.38
N ILE A 37 -5.58 -0.54 -1.80
CA ILE A 37 -4.47 -1.17 -2.52
C ILE A 37 -4.87 -2.53 -3.04
N LEU A 38 -5.52 -3.34 -2.20
CA LEU A 38 -5.95 -4.68 -2.61
C LEU A 38 -6.95 -4.61 -3.76
N GLU A 39 -7.86 -3.64 -3.71
CA GLU A 39 -8.82 -3.42 -4.80
C GLU A 39 -8.12 -3.05 -6.10
N ILE A 40 -7.13 -2.15 -6.04
CA ILE A 40 -6.35 -1.77 -7.21
C ILE A 40 -5.63 -3.00 -7.80
N LEU A 41 -5.00 -3.79 -6.95
CA LEU A 41 -4.28 -4.98 -7.39
C LEU A 41 -5.22 -6.00 -8.03
N ARG A 42 -6.42 -6.18 -7.48
CA ARG A 42 -7.42 -7.07 -8.06
C ARG A 42 -7.87 -6.61 -9.44
N ASN A 43 -7.97 -5.30 -9.64
CA ASN A 43 -8.38 -4.75 -10.93
C ASN A 43 -7.30 -4.89 -11.99
N ILE A 44 -6.03 -4.72 -11.59
CA ILE A 44 -4.91 -4.79 -12.54
C ILE A 44 -4.51 -6.24 -12.83
N TYR A 45 -4.51 -7.06 -11.79
CA TYR A 45 -4.06 -8.45 -11.88
C TYR A 45 -5.22 -9.39 -11.56
N ALA A 46 -6.18 -9.45 -12.46
CA ALA A 46 -7.37 -10.28 -12.28
C ALA A 46 -6.97 -11.73 -12.01
N GLY A 47 -7.49 -12.28 -10.92
CA GLY A 47 -7.24 -13.67 -10.54
C GLY A 47 -6.07 -13.90 -9.61
N LEU A 48 -5.14 -12.94 -9.46
CA LEU A 48 -3.98 -13.15 -8.59
C LEU A 48 -4.28 -12.98 -7.11
N PHE A 49 -5.27 -12.15 -6.77
CA PHE A 49 -5.57 -11.80 -5.38
C PHE A 49 -6.95 -12.23 -4.93
N THR A 50 -7.57 -13.16 -5.66
CA THR A 50 -8.95 -13.57 -5.38
C THR A 50 -9.08 -14.30 -4.05
N ASP A 51 -8.02 -14.92 -3.57
CA ASP A 51 -8.00 -15.65 -2.30
C ASP A 51 -7.49 -14.82 -1.12
N TRP A 52 -7.17 -13.54 -1.35
CA TRP A 52 -6.72 -12.64 -0.30
C TRP A 52 -7.89 -11.84 0.25
N GLU A 53 -8.25 -12.07 1.50
CA GLU A 53 -9.31 -11.29 2.16
C GLU A 53 -8.76 -9.99 2.73
N SER A 54 -7.52 -10.00 3.16
CA SER A 54 -6.87 -8.84 3.72
C SER A 54 -5.37 -8.92 3.50
N CYS A 55 -4.69 -7.80 3.78
CA CYS A 55 -3.25 -7.73 3.62
C CYS A 55 -2.66 -6.86 4.72
N CYS A 56 -1.34 -6.90 4.84
CA CYS A 56 -0.61 -5.94 5.66
C CYS A 56 0.37 -5.19 4.77
N LEU A 57 0.70 -3.96 5.18
CA LEU A 57 1.65 -3.12 4.49
C LEU A 57 2.92 -3.02 5.33
N ILE A 58 4.06 -3.20 4.69
CA ILE A 58 5.36 -3.21 5.35
C ILE A 58 6.22 -2.10 4.75
N TYR A 59 6.75 -1.25 5.61
CA TYR A 59 7.67 -0.20 5.19
C TYR A 59 8.96 -0.31 6.00
N GLY A 60 10.07 -0.43 5.30
CA GLY A 60 11.32 -0.76 5.97
C GLY A 60 11.19 -2.15 6.58
N ASN A 61 11.39 -2.25 7.87
CA ASN A 61 11.32 -3.53 8.58
C ASN A 61 10.13 -3.63 9.52
N ARG A 62 9.10 -2.81 9.33
CA ARG A 62 7.95 -2.85 10.22
C ARG A 62 6.63 -2.85 9.48
N ILE A 63 5.65 -3.48 10.10
CA ILE A 63 4.27 -3.49 9.62
C ILE A 63 3.63 -2.17 10.04
N LEU A 64 2.98 -1.50 9.10
CA LEU A 64 2.29 -0.24 9.39
C LEU A 64 1.04 -0.51 10.21
N ASN A 65 0.81 0.32 11.22
CA ASN A 65 -0.38 0.21 12.07
C ASN A 65 -1.61 0.78 11.36
N ASP A 66 -2.76 0.21 11.63
CA ASP A 66 -4.01 0.60 10.99
C ASP A 66 -4.37 2.07 11.20
N SER A 67 -3.95 2.66 12.30
CA SER A 67 -4.25 4.06 12.63
C SER A 67 -3.26 5.06 12.04
N GLU A 68 -2.16 4.59 11.45
CA GLU A 68 -1.20 5.49 10.80
C GLU A 68 -1.71 5.92 9.44
N THR A 69 -1.04 6.92 8.86
CA THR A 69 -1.19 7.30 7.46
C THR A 69 0.19 7.20 6.81
N LEU A 70 0.27 7.30 5.49
CA LEU A 70 1.58 7.32 4.82
C LEU A 70 2.42 8.49 5.34
N LEU A 71 1.80 9.66 5.48
CA LEU A 71 2.52 10.83 5.99
C LEU A 71 3.01 10.64 7.41
N SER A 72 2.18 10.11 8.30
CA SER A 72 2.61 9.93 9.70
C SER A 72 3.69 8.87 9.83
N ALA A 73 3.76 7.95 8.88
CA ALA A 73 4.80 6.93 8.84
C ALA A 73 6.09 7.45 8.19
N GLY A 74 6.08 8.68 7.67
CA GLY A 74 7.26 9.26 7.03
C GLY A 74 7.48 8.81 5.60
N ILE A 75 6.43 8.38 4.92
CA ILE A 75 6.52 7.87 3.56
C ILE A 75 6.15 8.98 2.57
N TYR A 76 7.04 9.25 1.64
CA TYR A 76 6.89 10.30 0.64
C TYR A 76 7.05 9.72 -0.75
N ASP A 77 6.96 10.58 -1.79
CA ASP A 77 7.14 10.17 -3.17
C ASP A 77 8.41 9.36 -3.34
N GLY A 78 8.29 8.25 -4.05
CA GLY A 78 9.38 7.31 -4.22
C GLY A 78 9.43 6.23 -3.14
N GLY A 79 8.50 6.27 -2.19
CA GLY A 79 8.44 5.26 -1.15
C GLY A 79 8.22 3.85 -1.71
N TYR A 80 8.77 2.85 -1.03
CA TYR A 80 8.67 1.46 -1.43
C TYR A 80 7.93 0.69 -0.35
N ILE A 81 6.79 0.12 -0.70
CA ILE A 81 5.91 -0.55 0.27
C ILE A 81 5.72 -1.99 -0.16
N TYR A 82 5.90 -2.91 0.77
CA TYR A 82 5.64 -4.33 0.53
C TYR A 82 4.25 -4.69 1.00
N VAL A 83 3.56 -5.50 0.22
CA VAL A 83 2.23 -6.02 0.56
C VAL A 83 2.35 -7.50 0.79
N ALA A 84 1.86 -7.96 1.93
CA ALA A 84 1.86 -9.37 2.28
C ALA A 84 0.47 -9.79 2.72
N ARG A 85 0.14 -11.05 2.51
CA ARG A 85 -1.11 -11.62 3.00
C ARG A 85 -1.10 -11.59 4.53
N SER A 86 -2.15 -11.12 5.13
CA SER A 86 -2.28 -11.09 6.59
C SER A 86 -2.97 -12.33 7.11
#